data_2948e72ffefaece470938bcd7a28ded5
#
_entry.id   2948e72ffefaece470938bcd7a28ded5
#
_cell.length_a   1.000
_cell.length_b   1.000
_cell.length_c   1.000
_cell.angle_alpha   90.00
_cell.angle_beta   90.00
_cell.angle_gamma   90.00
#
_symmetry.space_group_name_H-M   'P 1'
#
loop_
_entity.id
_entity.type
_entity.pdbx_description
1 polymer ?
#
loop_
_entity_poly.entity_id
_entity_poly.type
_entity_poly.pdbx_seq_one_letter_code
_entity_poly.pdbx_strand_id
1 'polypeptide(L)'
;NSYSEILYRRGGSYERLGQYDKSDKDLLNSLKFNSDDAYVLNYLAYSWLERNHQIDKAIEMLEKAYKQKKNDPYIIDSVGWAYYLTGDFVKAEEFLKRAVILMPDDPIVNDHYGDILWKLGRKMQARYYWNSVLNFKKTEENMKSNVSAKILIGLKDI
;
A
#
# COMPACT_ATOMS: atom_id res chain seq x y z
N ASN A 1 0.01 3.47 24.66
CA ASN A 1 0.94 4.49 25.17
C ASN A 1 0.84 5.75 24.32
N SER A 2 0.46 6.88 24.97
CA SER A 2 0.26 8.17 24.29
C SER A 2 1.52 8.70 23.59
N TYR A 3 2.72 8.40 24.13
CA TYR A 3 3.97 8.81 23.49
C TYR A 3 4.23 8.05 22.18
N SER A 4 3.96 6.75 22.18
CA SER A 4 4.03 5.94 20.97
C SER A 4 3.09 6.47 19.88
N GLU A 5 1.88 6.85 20.28
CA GLU A 5 0.90 7.43 19.34
C GLU A 5 1.33 8.78 18.79
N ILE A 6 1.92 9.64 19.62
CA ILE A 6 2.46 10.92 19.16
C ILE A 6 3.56 10.70 18.12
N LEU A 7 4.48 9.76 18.37
CA LEU A 7 5.54 9.41 17.43
C LEU A 7 4.95 8.88 16.11
N TYR A 8 3.94 8.03 16.19
CA TYR A 8 3.25 7.51 15.01
C TYR A 8 2.64 8.62 14.17
N ARG A 9 1.90 9.53 14.79
CA ARG A 9 1.26 10.65 14.10
C ARG A 9 2.27 11.61 13.50
N ARG A 10 3.32 11.94 14.22
CA ARG A 10 4.39 12.82 13.72
C ARG A 10 5.18 12.14 12.61
N GLY A 11 5.50 10.86 12.75
CA GLY A 11 6.15 10.08 11.71
C GLY A 11 5.35 10.07 10.41
N GLY A 12 4.04 9.88 10.49
CA GLY A 12 3.15 9.94 9.34
C GLY A 12 3.13 11.32 8.69
N SER A 13 3.17 12.39 9.50
CA SER A 13 3.26 13.76 8.97
C SER A 13 4.56 14.01 8.22
N TYR A 14 5.70 13.55 8.77
CA TYR A 14 6.98 13.63 8.09
C TYR A 14 6.99 12.86 6.77
N GLU A 15 6.37 11.69 6.74
CA GLU A 15 6.26 10.89 5.51
C GLU A 15 5.52 11.66 4.42
N ARG A 16 4.35 12.23 4.73
CA ARG A 16 3.58 13.03 3.78
C ARG A 16 4.33 14.26 3.28
N LEU A 17 5.27 14.78 4.05
CA LEU A 17 6.13 15.91 3.66
C LEU A 17 7.39 15.46 2.91
N GLY A 18 7.58 14.17 2.69
CA GLY A 18 8.78 13.63 2.05
C GLY A 18 10.02 13.64 2.94
N GLN A 19 9.88 13.87 4.24
CA GLN A 19 10.97 13.85 5.19
C GLN A 19 11.16 12.43 5.76
N TYR A 20 11.61 11.52 4.92
CA TYR A 20 11.61 10.10 5.20
C TYR A 20 12.53 9.68 6.34
N ASP A 21 13.70 10.30 6.50
CA ASP A 21 14.60 9.97 7.61
C ASP A 21 13.97 10.27 8.96
N LYS A 22 13.28 11.40 9.07
CA LYS A 22 12.55 11.77 10.28
C LYS A 22 11.34 10.87 10.51
N SER A 23 10.63 10.54 9.45
CA SER A 23 9.51 9.61 9.50
C SER A 23 9.95 8.25 10.01
N ASP A 24 10.96 7.66 9.41
CA ASP A 24 11.48 6.34 9.79
C ASP A 24 11.93 6.33 11.25
N LYS A 25 12.63 7.38 11.69
CA LYS A 25 13.08 7.51 13.08
C LYS A 25 11.90 7.49 14.05
N ASP A 26 10.87 8.27 13.78
CA ASP A 26 9.69 8.36 14.65
C ASP A 26 8.90 7.05 14.67
N LEU A 27 8.69 6.44 13.51
CA LEU A 27 7.95 5.19 13.42
C LEU A 27 8.70 4.03 14.07
N LEU A 28 10.01 3.94 13.89
CA LEU A 28 10.83 2.95 14.57
C LEU A 28 10.85 3.16 16.09
N ASN A 29 10.90 4.41 16.54
CA ASN A 29 10.81 4.71 17.97
C ASN A 29 9.43 4.39 18.53
N SER A 30 8.36 4.62 17.79
CA SER A 30 7.01 4.19 18.18
C SER A 30 6.97 2.67 18.43
N LEU A 31 7.59 1.89 17.54
CA LEU A 31 7.66 0.44 17.66
C LEU A 31 8.49 -0.03 18.86
N LYS A 32 9.41 0.77 19.37
CA LYS A 32 10.14 0.44 20.61
C LYS A 32 9.22 0.39 21.82
N PHE A 33 8.16 1.19 21.82
CA PHE A 33 7.18 1.19 22.91
C PHE A 33 6.09 0.13 22.73
N ASN A 34 5.79 -0.23 21.50
CA ASN A 34 4.83 -1.28 21.15
C ASN A 34 5.27 -1.95 19.85
N SER A 35 6.09 -2.99 19.97
CA SER A 35 6.72 -3.69 18.86
C SER A 35 5.72 -4.43 17.96
N ASP A 36 4.51 -4.65 18.45
CA ASP A 36 3.48 -5.43 17.75
C ASP A 36 2.34 -4.57 17.22
N ASP A 37 2.46 -3.25 17.28
CA ASP A 37 1.42 -2.36 16.76
C ASP A 37 1.26 -2.55 15.25
N ALA A 38 0.18 -3.24 14.88
CA ALA A 38 -0.07 -3.61 13.49
C ALA A 38 -0.19 -2.40 12.56
N TYR A 39 -0.74 -1.29 13.03
CA TYR A 39 -0.91 -0.09 12.21
C TYR A 39 0.41 0.62 11.96
N VAL A 40 1.27 0.71 12.96
CA VAL A 40 2.61 1.30 12.81
C VAL A 40 3.47 0.42 11.90
N LEU A 41 3.44 -0.90 12.11
CA LEU A 41 4.15 -1.87 11.26
C LEU A 41 3.71 -1.72 9.80
N ASN A 42 2.41 -1.67 9.56
CA ASN A 42 1.86 -1.54 8.22
C ASN A 42 2.27 -0.22 7.56
N TYR A 43 2.15 0.88 8.27
CA TYR A 43 2.48 2.20 7.75
C TYR A 43 3.94 2.31 7.36
N LEU A 44 4.84 1.91 8.26
CA LEU A 44 6.29 1.94 7.99
C LEU A 44 6.66 1.01 6.85
N ALA A 45 6.16 -0.22 6.86
CA ALA A 45 6.43 -1.19 5.81
C ALA A 45 5.96 -0.70 4.44
N TYR A 46 4.75 -0.18 4.36
CA TYR A 46 4.21 0.37 3.11
C TYR A 46 5.07 1.53 2.58
N SER A 47 5.47 2.46 3.47
CA SER A 47 6.38 3.56 3.10
C SER A 47 7.70 3.03 2.54
N TRP A 48 8.28 2.00 3.15
CA TRP A 48 9.50 1.38 2.65
C TRP A 48 9.31 0.69 1.31
N LEU A 49 8.19 0.00 1.10
CA LEU A 49 7.87 -0.60 -0.19
C LEU A 49 7.79 0.45 -1.30
N GLU A 50 7.11 1.56 -1.04
CA GLU A 50 6.97 2.65 -2.01
C GLU A 50 8.31 3.28 -2.39
N ARG A 51 9.26 3.30 -1.48
CA ARG A 51 10.61 3.84 -1.70
C ARG A 51 11.64 2.80 -2.16
N ASN A 52 11.21 1.56 -2.37
CA ASN A 52 12.11 0.43 -2.67
C ASN A 52 13.23 0.31 -1.62
N HIS A 53 12.87 0.50 -0.35
CA HIS A 53 13.80 0.55 0.78
C HIS A 53 13.55 -0.64 1.71
N GLN A 54 14.60 -1.41 2.00
CA GLN A 54 14.56 -2.55 2.93
C GLN A 54 13.35 -3.48 2.75
N ILE A 55 13.14 -3.92 1.52
CA ILE A 55 11.96 -4.71 1.12
C ILE A 55 11.78 -5.96 2.00
N ASP A 56 12.86 -6.69 2.32
CA ASP A 56 12.76 -7.90 3.13
C ASP A 56 12.24 -7.61 4.53
N LYS A 57 12.73 -6.53 5.16
CA LYS A 57 12.25 -6.10 6.48
C LYS A 57 10.81 -5.60 6.43
N ALA A 58 10.45 -4.91 5.36
CA ALA A 58 9.08 -4.46 5.15
C ALA A 58 8.11 -5.65 5.08
N ILE A 59 8.49 -6.70 4.37
CA ILE A 59 7.69 -7.93 4.28
C ILE A 59 7.53 -8.59 5.67
N GLU A 60 8.61 -8.70 6.44
CA GLU A 60 8.54 -9.25 7.80
C GLU A 60 7.58 -8.45 8.70
N MET A 61 7.64 -7.12 8.62
CA MET A 61 6.72 -6.26 9.37
C MET A 61 5.27 -6.46 8.94
N LEU A 62 5.02 -6.63 7.64
CA LEU A 62 3.67 -6.87 7.13
C LEU A 62 3.14 -8.24 7.53
N GLU A 63 3.96 -9.27 7.52
CA GLU A 63 3.58 -10.60 8.01
C GLU A 63 3.16 -10.54 9.48
N LYS A 64 3.92 -9.81 10.29
CA LYS A 64 3.61 -9.60 11.69
C LYS A 64 2.30 -8.82 11.89
N ALA A 65 2.11 -7.75 11.14
CA ALA A 65 0.87 -6.98 11.16
C ALA A 65 -0.34 -7.83 10.73
N TYR A 66 -0.19 -8.61 9.67
CA TYR A 66 -1.25 -9.44 9.14
C TYR A 66 -1.68 -10.54 10.11
N LYS A 67 -0.75 -11.15 10.84
CA LYS A 67 -1.08 -12.13 11.88
C LYS A 67 -2.03 -11.58 12.92
N GLN A 68 -1.92 -10.30 13.24
CA GLN A 68 -2.75 -9.64 14.25
C GLN A 68 -4.07 -9.13 13.69
N LYS A 69 -4.09 -8.68 12.44
CA LYS A 69 -5.23 -7.99 11.81
C LYS A 69 -5.53 -8.58 10.43
N LYS A 70 -5.89 -9.85 10.39
CA LYS A 70 -6.13 -10.60 9.14
C LYS A 70 -7.26 -10.06 8.26
N ASN A 71 -8.17 -9.28 8.84
CA ASN A 71 -9.32 -8.72 8.14
C ASN A 71 -9.24 -7.22 7.93
N ASP A 72 -8.13 -6.59 8.29
CA ASP A 72 -7.94 -5.17 8.03
C ASP A 72 -7.60 -4.95 6.55
N PRO A 73 -8.45 -4.22 5.79
CA PRO A 73 -8.26 -4.08 4.34
C PRO A 73 -6.98 -3.32 3.97
N TYR A 74 -6.52 -2.38 4.77
CA TYR A 74 -5.27 -1.67 4.50
C TYR A 74 -4.06 -2.57 4.64
N ILE A 75 -4.06 -3.43 5.64
CA ILE A 75 -2.99 -4.41 5.85
C ILE A 75 -3.02 -5.47 4.75
N ILE A 76 -4.20 -5.96 4.38
CA ILE A 76 -4.38 -6.89 3.28
C ILE A 76 -3.85 -6.30 1.97
N ASP A 77 -4.17 -5.05 1.68
CA ASP A 77 -3.67 -4.35 0.48
C ASP A 77 -2.14 -4.24 0.50
N SER A 78 -1.56 -3.87 1.62
CA SER A 78 -0.10 -3.75 1.75
C SER A 78 0.60 -5.09 1.54
N VAL A 79 0.06 -6.18 2.07
CA VAL A 79 0.59 -7.54 1.84
C VAL A 79 0.51 -7.89 0.36
N GLY A 80 -0.63 -7.65 -0.27
CA GLY A 80 -0.80 -7.88 -1.71
C GLY A 80 0.17 -7.07 -2.55
N TRP A 81 0.40 -5.81 -2.18
CA TRP A 81 1.35 -4.94 -2.86
C TRP A 81 2.79 -5.45 -2.71
N ALA A 82 3.16 -5.96 -1.53
CA ALA A 82 4.46 -6.57 -1.32
C ALA A 82 4.67 -7.79 -2.24
N TYR A 83 3.67 -8.65 -2.40
CA TYR A 83 3.74 -9.75 -3.34
C TYR A 83 3.85 -9.27 -4.79
N TYR A 84 3.12 -8.21 -5.16
CA TYR A 84 3.24 -7.62 -6.49
C TYR A 84 4.67 -7.15 -6.78
N LEU A 85 5.27 -6.41 -5.84
CA LEU A 85 6.63 -5.88 -6.01
C LEU A 85 7.70 -6.97 -6.05
N THR A 86 7.46 -8.11 -5.44
CA THR A 86 8.40 -9.25 -5.42
C THR A 86 8.11 -10.28 -6.51
N GLY A 87 7.10 -10.05 -7.35
CA GLY A 87 6.82 -10.88 -8.51
C GLY A 87 5.93 -12.10 -8.26
N ASP A 88 5.41 -12.29 -7.06
CA ASP A 88 4.43 -13.35 -6.78
C ASP A 88 3.03 -12.87 -7.14
N PHE A 89 2.72 -12.87 -8.43
CA PHE A 89 1.48 -12.28 -8.94
C PHE A 89 0.23 -13.08 -8.56
N VAL A 90 0.35 -14.37 -8.33
CA VAL A 90 -0.78 -15.21 -7.90
C VAL A 90 -1.24 -14.80 -6.51
N LYS A 91 -0.30 -14.69 -5.56
CA LYS A 91 -0.62 -14.23 -4.20
C LYS A 91 -1.02 -12.76 -4.19
N ALA A 92 -0.39 -11.93 -5.00
CA ALA A 92 -0.76 -10.53 -5.12
C ALA A 92 -2.24 -10.37 -5.52
N GLU A 93 -2.70 -11.11 -6.53
CA GLU A 93 -4.10 -11.07 -6.94
C GLU A 93 -5.03 -11.50 -5.80
N GLU A 94 -4.70 -12.59 -5.12
CA GLU A 94 -5.53 -13.10 -4.02
C GLU A 94 -5.76 -12.03 -2.94
N PHE A 95 -4.70 -11.39 -2.48
CA PHE A 95 -4.78 -10.36 -1.43
C PHE A 95 -5.42 -9.07 -1.94
N LEU A 96 -5.03 -8.59 -3.11
CA LEU A 96 -5.56 -7.34 -3.65
C LEU A 96 -7.04 -7.45 -4.02
N LYS A 97 -7.48 -8.62 -4.46
CA LYS A 97 -8.90 -8.90 -4.68
C LYS A 97 -9.70 -8.81 -3.38
N ARG A 98 -9.19 -9.40 -2.30
CA ARG A 98 -9.83 -9.29 -0.98
C ARG A 98 -9.91 -7.84 -0.53
N ALA A 99 -8.84 -7.09 -0.70
CA ALA A 99 -8.81 -5.68 -0.32
C ALA A 99 -9.85 -4.85 -1.08
N VAL A 100 -9.97 -5.02 -2.39
CA VAL A 100 -10.93 -4.26 -3.19
C VAL A 100 -12.38 -4.65 -2.89
N ILE A 101 -12.63 -5.89 -2.51
CA ILE A 101 -13.96 -6.31 -2.04
C ILE A 101 -14.32 -5.61 -0.73
N LEU A 102 -13.36 -5.48 0.19
CA LEU A 102 -13.56 -4.83 1.48
C LEU A 102 -13.60 -3.30 1.38
N MET A 103 -12.89 -2.72 0.42
CA MET A 103 -12.80 -1.27 0.20
C MET A 103 -13.01 -0.93 -1.27
N PRO A 104 -14.24 -1.09 -1.78
CA PRO A 104 -14.50 -0.91 -3.23
C PRO A 104 -14.34 0.53 -3.72
N ASP A 105 -14.35 1.51 -2.81
CA ASP A 105 -14.27 2.95 -3.16
C ASP A 105 -12.90 3.57 -2.85
N ASP A 106 -11.92 2.77 -2.44
CA ASP A 106 -10.61 3.29 -2.13
C ASP A 106 -9.77 3.44 -3.41
N PRO A 107 -9.24 4.64 -3.70
CA PRO A 107 -8.46 4.85 -4.92
C PRO A 107 -7.19 4.01 -4.99
N ILE A 108 -6.44 3.92 -3.90
CA ILE A 108 -5.16 3.19 -3.86
C ILE A 108 -5.38 1.69 -4.07
N VAL A 109 -6.38 1.13 -3.39
CA VAL A 109 -6.71 -0.30 -3.49
C VAL A 109 -7.14 -0.66 -4.92
N ASN A 110 -7.99 0.18 -5.54
CA ASN A 110 -8.42 -0.04 -6.93
C ASN A 110 -7.26 0.08 -7.92
N ASP A 111 -6.36 1.03 -7.70
CA ASP A 111 -5.18 1.21 -8.55
C ASP A 111 -4.26 -0.02 -8.45
N HIS A 112 -3.96 -0.50 -7.25
CA HIS A 112 -3.17 -1.71 -7.03
C HIS A 112 -3.82 -2.94 -7.70
N TYR A 113 -5.14 -3.08 -7.58
CA TYR A 113 -5.84 -4.20 -8.20
C TYR A 113 -5.80 -4.12 -9.73
N GLY A 114 -5.93 -2.93 -10.29
CA GLY A 114 -5.72 -2.73 -11.72
C GLY A 114 -4.31 -3.13 -12.17
N ASP A 115 -3.30 -2.77 -11.39
CA ASP A 115 -1.90 -3.09 -11.71
C ASP A 115 -1.68 -4.62 -11.77
N ILE A 116 -2.17 -5.37 -10.79
CA ILE A 116 -1.99 -6.82 -10.81
C ILE A 116 -2.78 -7.50 -11.93
N LEU A 117 -3.98 -7.02 -12.20
CA LEU A 117 -4.78 -7.54 -13.34
C LEU A 117 -4.06 -7.34 -14.66
N TRP A 118 -3.43 -6.19 -14.86
CA TRP A 118 -2.62 -5.93 -16.04
C TRP A 118 -1.46 -6.91 -16.17
N LYS A 119 -0.71 -7.14 -15.09
CA LYS A 119 0.40 -8.09 -15.07
C LYS A 119 -0.04 -9.52 -15.40
N LEU A 120 -1.27 -9.88 -15.04
CA LEU A 120 -1.86 -11.18 -15.35
C LEU A 120 -2.47 -11.26 -16.76
N GLY A 121 -2.36 -10.20 -17.56
CA GLY A 121 -2.88 -10.16 -18.93
C GLY A 121 -4.37 -9.81 -19.03
N ARG A 122 -5.03 -9.50 -17.93
CA ARG A 122 -6.45 -9.12 -17.90
C ARG A 122 -6.60 -7.61 -18.12
N LYS A 123 -6.24 -7.15 -19.31
CA LYS A 123 -6.08 -5.73 -19.61
C LYS A 123 -7.39 -4.93 -19.57
N MET A 124 -8.51 -5.51 -20.01
CA MET A 124 -9.81 -4.83 -19.94
C MET A 124 -10.27 -4.64 -18.51
N GLN A 125 -10.11 -5.66 -17.67
CA GLN A 125 -10.45 -5.57 -16.26
C GLN A 125 -9.56 -4.57 -15.54
N ALA A 126 -8.25 -4.55 -15.86
CA ALA A 126 -7.33 -3.56 -15.30
C ALA A 126 -7.80 -2.14 -15.59
N ARG A 127 -8.17 -1.86 -16.84
CA ARG A 127 -8.70 -0.54 -17.22
C ARG A 127 -9.99 -0.19 -16.51
N TYR A 128 -10.85 -1.17 -16.26
CA TYR A 128 -12.07 -0.95 -15.48
C TYR A 128 -11.76 -0.39 -14.09
N TYR A 129 -10.82 -1.03 -13.36
CA TYR A 129 -10.46 -0.57 -12.02
C TYR A 129 -9.74 0.77 -12.03
N TRP A 130 -8.85 1.00 -12.99
CA TRP A 130 -8.20 2.30 -13.15
C TRP A 130 -9.21 3.41 -13.50
N ASN A 131 -10.18 3.14 -14.35
CA ASN A 131 -11.26 4.10 -14.64
C ASN A 131 -12.08 4.43 -13.39
N SER A 132 -12.33 3.44 -12.53
CA SER A 132 -13.03 3.67 -11.27
C SER A 132 -12.30 4.69 -10.39
N VAL A 133 -10.98 4.62 -10.36
CA VAL A 133 -10.15 5.58 -9.59
C VAL A 133 -10.42 7.03 -10.03
N LEU A 134 -10.57 7.27 -11.33
CA LEU A 134 -10.84 8.62 -11.84
C LEU A 134 -12.19 9.17 -11.37
N ASN A 135 -13.14 8.30 -11.03
CA ASN A 135 -14.49 8.69 -10.67
C ASN A 135 -14.70 8.84 -9.16
N PHE A 136 -13.73 8.46 -8.32
CA PHE A 136 -13.84 8.61 -6.88
C PHE A 136 -13.54 10.05 -6.46
N LYS A 137 -14.37 10.60 -5.56
CA LYS A 137 -14.20 11.97 -5.05
C LYS A 137 -12.90 12.15 -4.26
N LYS A 138 -12.42 11.08 -3.62
CA LYS A 138 -11.21 11.09 -2.78
C LYS A 138 -9.91 11.09 -3.59
N THR A 139 -9.96 10.84 -4.88
CA THR A 139 -8.76 10.66 -5.70
C THR A 139 -8.04 12.00 -5.88
N GLU A 140 -6.77 12.03 -5.48
CA GLU A 140 -5.91 13.20 -5.63
C GLU A 140 -5.52 13.42 -7.11
N GLU A 141 -5.23 14.66 -7.49
CA GLU A 141 -4.94 15.04 -8.87
C GLU A 141 -3.71 14.33 -9.45
N ASN A 142 -2.64 14.20 -8.66
CA ASN A 142 -1.45 13.48 -9.11
C ASN A 142 -1.74 12.00 -9.40
N MET A 143 -2.60 11.38 -8.62
CA MET A 143 -3.03 10.01 -8.83
C MET A 143 -3.89 9.88 -10.09
N LYS A 144 -4.79 10.84 -10.34
CA LYS A 144 -5.59 10.88 -11.57
C LYS A 144 -4.70 10.92 -12.81
N SER A 145 -3.65 11.74 -12.80
CA SER A 145 -2.69 11.82 -13.90
C SER A 145 -1.99 10.49 -14.14
N ASN A 146 -1.51 9.84 -13.06
CA ASN A 146 -0.82 8.55 -13.17
C ASN A 146 -1.74 7.46 -13.71
N VAL A 147 -2.97 7.39 -13.19
CA VAL A 147 -3.95 6.38 -13.61
C VAL A 147 -4.41 6.63 -15.04
N SER A 148 -4.61 7.89 -15.45
CA SER A 148 -4.94 8.24 -16.83
C SER A 148 -3.88 7.74 -17.82
N ALA A 149 -2.61 7.88 -17.47
CA ALA A 149 -1.52 7.35 -18.29
C ALA A 149 -1.58 5.82 -18.39
N LYS A 150 -1.85 5.12 -17.29
CA LYS A 150 -2.00 3.65 -17.31
C LYS A 150 -3.16 3.20 -18.20
N ILE A 151 -4.28 3.90 -18.17
CA ILE A 151 -5.44 3.58 -19.02
C ILE A 151 -5.07 3.68 -20.50
N LEU A 152 -4.29 4.69 -20.88
CA LEU A 152 -3.91 4.92 -22.27
C LEU A 152 -2.86 3.94 -22.79
N ILE A 153 -1.78 3.75 -22.02
CA ILE A 153 -0.61 3.00 -22.48
C ILE A 153 -0.30 1.74 -21.70
N GLY A 154 -1.06 1.44 -20.64
CA GLY A 154 -0.80 0.33 -19.74
C GLY A 154 0.39 0.59 -18.82
N LEU A 155 0.82 -0.47 -18.13
CA LEU A 155 2.06 -0.45 -17.37
C LEU A 155 3.23 -0.69 -18.29
N LYS A 156 4.32 0.06 -18.07
CA LYS A 156 5.56 -0.20 -18.79
C LYS A 156 6.13 -1.54 -18.35
N ASP A 157 6.58 -2.32 -19.29
CA ASP A 157 7.36 -3.51 -18.98
C ASP A 157 8.69 -3.07 -18.37
N ILE A 158 8.95 -3.56 -17.17
CA ILE A 158 10.23 -3.33 -16.49
C ILE A 158 11.04 -4.62 -16.64
#